data_51cdceb37ccb75cc3df8fb21b29a2e78
#
_entry.id   51cdceb37ccb75cc3df8fb21b29a2e78
#
_cell.length_a   1.000
_cell.length_b   1.000
_cell.length_c   1.000
_cell.angle_alpha   90.00
_cell.angle_beta   90.00
_cell.angle_gamma   90.00
#
_symmetry.space_group_name_H-M   'P 1'
#
loop_
_entity.id
_entity.type
_entity.pdbx_description
1 polymer ?
#
loop_
_entity_poly.entity_id
_entity_poly.type
_entity_poly.pdbx_seq_one_letter_code
_entity_poly.pdbx_strand_id
1 'polypeptide(L)'
;KKLVIDFCFDGADDLRERFFKEKGPGTIKRVADNKYVYEAELYDPIGLIPWIRSFGSHAVVRYSDEHTVRELIRDNWEDVINLYGKK
;
A
#
# COMPACT_ATOMS: atom_id res chain seq x y z
N LYS A 1 0.69 -14.13 -8.70
CA LYS A 1 -0.40 -13.15 -8.61
C LYS A 1 0.14 -11.74 -8.64
N LYS A 2 -0.49 -10.89 -9.42
CA LYS A 2 -0.06 -9.51 -9.61
C LYS A 2 -0.64 -8.60 -8.55
N LEU A 3 0.19 -7.69 -8.05
CA LEU A 3 -0.20 -6.67 -7.08
C LEU A 3 0.32 -5.32 -7.56
N VAL A 4 -0.55 -4.32 -7.60
CA VAL A 4 -0.18 -2.94 -7.98
C VAL A 4 -0.62 -1.99 -6.87
N ILE A 5 0.32 -1.22 -6.36
CA ILE A 5 0.08 -0.30 -5.24
C ILE A 5 0.51 1.10 -5.66
N ASP A 6 -0.35 2.08 -5.42
CA ASP A 6 -0.02 3.50 -5.57
C ASP A 6 0.51 4.03 -4.25
N PHE A 7 1.70 4.63 -4.29
CA PHE A 7 2.29 5.30 -3.13
C PHE A 7 2.35 6.80 -3.36
N CYS A 8 1.99 7.56 -2.34
CA CYS A 8 2.12 9.01 -2.34
C CYS A 8 2.79 9.43 -1.03
N PHE A 9 4.01 9.99 -1.13
CA PHE A 9 4.81 10.32 0.03
C PHE A 9 4.90 11.84 0.29
N ASP A 10 3.94 12.61 -0.18
CA ASP A 10 3.89 14.04 0.09
C ASP A 10 3.86 14.28 1.60
N GLY A 11 4.84 15.03 2.12
CA GLY A 11 4.96 15.28 3.54
C GLY A 11 5.41 14.09 4.38
N ALA A 12 5.87 13.02 3.75
CA ALA A 12 6.23 11.78 4.44
C ALA A 12 7.57 11.23 3.96
N ASP A 13 8.63 12.04 4.10
CA ASP A 13 9.98 11.65 3.64
C ASP A 13 10.50 10.40 4.33
N ASP A 14 10.19 10.21 5.60
CA ASP A 14 10.61 9.02 6.35
C ASP A 14 10.00 7.75 5.76
N LEU A 15 8.74 7.81 5.37
CA LEU A 15 8.07 6.67 4.76
C LEU A 15 8.63 6.38 3.37
N ARG A 16 8.99 7.41 2.61
CA ARG A 16 9.61 7.24 1.31
C ARG A 16 10.95 6.51 1.43
N GLU A 17 11.79 6.91 2.37
CA GLU A 17 13.08 6.25 2.61
C GLU A 17 12.89 4.80 3.00
N ARG A 18 11.94 4.53 3.90
CA ARG A 18 11.64 3.17 4.33
C ARG A 18 11.13 2.33 3.16
N PHE A 19 10.29 2.89 2.31
CA PHE A 19 9.78 2.21 1.11
C PHE A 19 10.92 1.72 0.22
N PHE A 20 11.88 2.59 -0.08
CA PHE A 20 13.00 2.22 -0.94
C PHE A 20 13.91 1.15 -0.30
N LYS A 21 13.98 1.10 1.01
CA LYS A 21 14.74 0.06 1.71
C LYS A 21 14.02 -1.28 1.73
N GLU A 22 12.71 -1.25 1.85
CA GLU A 22 11.91 -2.45 2.14
C GLU A 22 11.14 -3.00 0.93
N LYS A 23 11.17 -2.33 -0.18
CA LYS A 23 10.31 -2.63 -1.35
C LYS A 23 10.39 -4.06 -1.89
N GLY A 24 11.43 -4.80 -1.57
CA GLY A 24 11.57 -6.18 -2.05
C GLY A 24 11.68 -6.29 -3.57
N PRO A 25 11.18 -7.39 -4.17
CA PRO A 25 11.44 -7.72 -5.57
C PRO A 25 10.57 -6.97 -6.60
N GLY A 26 9.70 -6.07 -6.16
CA GLY A 26 8.79 -5.39 -7.09
C GLY A 26 9.48 -4.35 -7.96
N THR A 27 8.77 -3.94 -9.01
CA THR A 27 9.19 -2.87 -9.91
C THR A 27 8.56 -1.57 -9.47
N ILE A 28 9.35 -0.49 -9.46
CA ILE A 28 8.88 0.84 -9.06
C ILE A 28 8.94 1.77 -10.26
N LYS A 29 7.85 2.51 -10.47
CA LYS A 29 7.80 3.56 -11.47
C LYS A 29 7.39 4.87 -10.81
N ARG A 30 8.21 5.91 -10.96
CA ARG A 30 7.86 7.25 -10.52
C ARG A 30 6.90 7.86 -11.53
N VAL A 31 5.74 8.31 -11.07
CA VAL A 31 4.73 8.91 -11.96
C VAL A 31 4.58 10.41 -11.75
N ALA A 32 4.99 10.92 -10.60
CA ALA A 32 5.04 12.35 -10.27
C ALA A 32 5.94 12.55 -9.06
N ASP A 33 6.12 13.79 -8.60
CA ASP A 33 6.91 14.05 -7.39
C ASP A 33 6.25 13.33 -6.21
N ASN A 34 7.06 12.52 -5.51
CA ASN A 34 6.63 11.72 -4.35
C ASN A 34 5.50 10.73 -4.65
N LYS A 35 5.23 10.46 -5.93
CA LYS A 35 4.21 9.49 -6.35
C LYS A 35 4.83 8.36 -7.13
N TYR A 36 4.60 7.14 -6.66
CA TYR A 36 5.20 5.93 -7.23
C TYR A 36 4.15 4.87 -7.44
N VAL A 37 4.35 4.04 -8.45
CA VAL A 37 3.58 2.83 -8.66
C VAL A 37 4.50 1.64 -8.40
N TYR A 38 4.12 0.79 -7.47
CA TYR A 38 4.81 -0.44 -7.15
C TYR A 38 4.04 -1.60 -7.75
N GLU A 39 4.72 -2.44 -8.51
CA GLU A 39 4.13 -3.60 -9.15
C GLU A 39 4.95 -4.83 -8.86
N ALA A 40 4.32 -5.89 -8.38
CA ALA A 40 5.01 -7.13 -8.03
C ALA A 40 4.19 -8.34 -8.43
N GLU A 41 4.89 -9.40 -8.83
CA GLU A 41 4.33 -10.73 -8.98
C GLU A 41 4.66 -11.52 -7.73
N LEU A 42 3.65 -11.99 -7.02
CA LEU A 42 3.82 -12.63 -5.71
C LEU A 42 3.07 -13.95 -5.68
N TYR A 43 3.66 -14.90 -4.98
CA TYR A 43 2.97 -16.16 -4.71
C TYR A 43 1.77 -15.94 -3.77
N ASP A 44 1.97 -15.15 -2.72
CA ASP A 44 0.94 -14.85 -1.73
C ASP A 44 0.93 -13.37 -1.37
N PRO A 45 0.11 -12.55 -2.08
CA PRO A 45 0.03 -11.11 -1.78
C PRO A 45 -0.51 -10.79 -0.40
N ILE A 46 -1.29 -11.70 0.20
CA ILE A 46 -1.87 -11.48 1.54
C ILE A 46 -0.76 -11.25 2.58
N GLY A 47 0.38 -11.88 2.42
CA GLY A 47 1.52 -11.70 3.30
C GLY A 47 2.07 -10.27 3.33
N LEU A 48 1.79 -9.45 2.32
CA LEU A 48 2.22 -8.06 2.29
C LEU A 48 1.25 -7.09 2.99
N ILE A 49 0.09 -7.54 3.41
CA ILE A 49 -0.91 -6.66 4.02
C ILE A 49 -0.35 -5.87 5.21
N PRO A 50 0.38 -6.48 6.17
CA PRO A 50 0.94 -5.71 7.27
C PRO A 50 1.91 -4.61 6.81
N TRP A 51 2.72 -4.91 5.79
CA TRP A 51 3.66 -3.93 5.25
C TRP A 51 2.91 -2.77 4.59
N ILE A 52 1.90 -3.07 3.76
CA ILE A 52 1.08 -2.05 3.10
C ILE A 52 0.39 -1.17 4.13
N ARG A 53 -0.21 -1.76 5.15
CA ARG A 53 -0.88 -1.03 6.23
C ARG A 53 0.06 -0.11 7.00
N SER A 54 1.33 -0.48 7.09
CA SER A 54 2.32 0.31 7.82
C SER A 54 2.59 1.68 7.17
N PHE A 55 2.21 1.86 5.90
CA PHE A 55 2.32 3.14 5.22
C PHE A 55 1.06 4.01 5.39
N GLY A 56 0.02 3.49 6.03
CA GLY A 56 -1.20 4.23 6.24
C GLY A 56 -1.87 4.63 4.93
N SER A 57 -2.41 5.84 4.89
CA SER A 57 -3.08 6.36 3.70
C SER A 57 -2.13 6.69 2.54
N HIS A 58 -0.81 6.59 2.76
CA HIS A 58 0.17 6.83 1.70
C HIS A 58 0.30 5.67 0.72
N ALA A 59 -0.31 4.52 1.02
CA ALA A 59 -0.33 3.35 0.14
C ALA A 59 -1.76 2.95 -0.17
N VAL A 60 -2.10 2.87 -1.46
CA VAL A 60 -3.43 2.46 -1.91
C VAL A 60 -3.27 1.33 -2.91
N VAL A 61 -3.91 0.19 -2.63
CA VAL A 61 -3.89 -0.95 -3.55
C VAL A 61 -4.78 -0.62 -4.75
N ARG A 62 -4.16 -0.45 -5.91
CA ARG A 62 -4.87 -0.17 -7.15
C ARG A 62 -5.46 -1.44 -7.74
N TYR A 63 -4.70 -2.53 -7.72
CA TYR A 63 -5.09 -3.79 -8.32
C TYR A 63 -4.43 -4.95 -7.60
N SER A 64 -5.18 -6.05 -7.48
CA SER A 64 -4.64 -7.31 -6.98
C SER A 64 -5.39 -8.45 -7.61
N ASP A 65 -4.67 -9.46 -8.13
CA ASP A 65 -5.26 -10.72 -8.57
C ASP A 65 -5.91 -11.45 -7.40
N GLU A 66 -5.40 -11.20 -6.20
CA GLU A 66 -6.02 -11.68 -4.96
C GLU A 66 -6.94 -10.59 -4.44
N HIS A 67 -8.22 -10.68 -4.73
CA HIS A 67 -9.21 -9.66 -4.34
C HIS A 67 -9.27 -9.41 -2.84
N THR A 68 -8.98 -10.44 -2.06
CA THR A 68 -9.01 -10.37 -0.60
C THR A 68 -8.07 -9.32 -0.04
N VAL A 69 -6.91 -9.09 -0.68
CA VAL A 69 -5.95 -8.08 -0.22
C VAL A 69 -6.59 -6.71 -0.18
N ARG A 70 -7.24 -6.33 -1.27
CA ARG A 70 -7.85 -5.02 -1.39
C ARG A 70 -9.01 -4.84 -0.43
N GLU A 71 -9.83 -5.88 -0.29
CA GLU A 71 -10.97 -5.87 0.61
C GLU A 71 -10.54 -5.78 2.07
N LEU A 72 -9.54 -6.53 2.49
CA LEU A 72 -9.05 -6.51 3.86
C LEU A 72 -8.47 -5.16 4.24
N ILE A 73 -7.75 -4.52 3.33
CA ILE A 73 -7.19 -3.18 3.59
C ILE A 73 -8.30 -2.15 3.68
N ARG A 74 -9.28 -2.20 2.78
CA ARG A 74 -10.42 -1.30 2.80
C ARG A 74 -11.21 -1.45 4.10
N ASP A 75 -11.52 -2.68 4.48
CA ASP A 75 -12.31 -2.96 5.68
C ASP A 75 -11.60 -2.46 6.94
N ASN A 76 -10.28 -2.63 7.00
CA ASN A 76 -9.49 -2.10 8.12
C ASN A 76 -9.60 -0.57 8.22
N TRP A 77 -9.55 0.13 7.08
CA TRP A 77 -9.70 1.58 7.07
C TRP A 77 -11.10 2.02 7.47
N GLU A 78 -12.13 1.31 7.02
CA GLU A 78 -13.51 1.59 7.41
C GLU A 78 -13.69 1.42 8.91
N ASP A 79 -13.11 0.39 9.51
CA ASP A 79 -13.16 0.17 10.95
C ASP A 79 -12.50 1.31 11.72
N VAL A 80 -11.34 1.77 11.25
CA VAL A 80 -10.63 2.89 11.87
C VAL A 80 -11.47 4.17 11.77
N ILE A 81 -12.03 4.46 10.60
CA ILE A 81 -12.86 5.63 10.39
C ILE A 81 -14.10 5.59 11.30
N ASN A 82 -14.76 4.43 11.40
CA ASN A 82 -15.92 4.27 12.25
C ASN A 82 -15.57 4.49 13.72
N LEU A 83 -14.39 4.01 14.14
CA LEU A 83 -13.94 4.16 15.52
C LEU A 83 -13.72 5.64 15.87
N TYR A 84 -13.09 6.40 14.99
CA TYR A 84 -12.84 7.82 15.21
C TYR A 84 -14.05 8.71 14.91
N GLY A 85 -14.95 8.27 14.06
CA GLY A 85 -16.14 9.01 13.69
C GLY A 85 -17.25 8.92 14.72
N LYS A 86 -17.21 7.96 15.61
CA LYS A 86 -18.18 7.82 16.70
C LYS A 86 -17.81 8.74 17.85
N LYS A 87 -18.70 9.60 18.17
CA LYS A 87 -18.54 10.45 19.35
C LYS A 87 -19.72 10.31 20.27
#